data_23f0151ea51ff1c58b7db5c9f54185d9
#
_entry.id   23f0151ea51ff1c58b7db5c9f54185d9
#
_cell.length_a   1.000
_cell.length_b   1.000
_cell.length_c   1.000
_cell.angle_alpha   90.00
_cell.angle_beta   90.00
_cell.angle_gamma   90.00
#
_symmetry.space_group_name_H-M   'P 1'
#
loop_
_entity.id
_entity.type
_entity.pdbx_description
1 polymer ?
#
loop_
_entity_poly.entity_id
_entity_poly.type
_entity_poly.pdbx_seq_one_letter_code
_entity_poly.pdbx_strand_id
1 'polypeptide(L)'
;YIETGKAEGGQVLIGGERARVAGFENGNFVAPTVFDGLNDEMTIVREEIFGPVMSLLSFRDEDEVLARANNTPFGLAGGVFTRDIDRAHRMAAALEAGIVWINHYNITPIEMPFGGFKQSGVGKENSRRAFEHYTRLKTVYVAQGDVEAPY
;
A
#
# COMPACT_ATOMS: atom_id res chain seq x y z
N TYR A 1 -10.11 1.20 -16.48
CA TYR A 1 -10.65 0.95 -15.13
C TYR A 1 -11.94 1.73 -14.84
N ILE A 2 -12.06 3.00 -15.25
CA ILE A 2 -13.30 3.77 -15.07
C ILE A 2 -14.46 3.12 -15.81
N GLU A 3 -14.25 2.72 -17.07
CA GLU A 3 -15.29 2.03 -17.85
C GLU A 3 -15.58 0.62 -17.30
N THR A 4 -14.55 -0.09 -16.81
CA THR A 4 -14.74 -1.38 -16.13
C THR A 4 -15.59 -1.25 -14.88
N GLY A 5 -15.29 -0.26 -14.01
CA GLY A 5 -16.09 -0.02 -12.81
C GLY A 5 -17.56 0.31 -13.09
N LYS A 6 -17.81 1.10 -14.14
CA LYS A 6 -19.20 1.36 -14.61
C LYS A 6 -19.87 0.10 -15.12
N ALA A 7 -19.16 -0.70 -15.92
CA ALA A 7 -19.71 -1.93 -16.52
C ALA A 7 -20.01 -3.01 -15.46
N GLU A 8 -19.24 -3.05 -14.38
CA GLU A 8 -19.47 -3.94 -13.24
C GLU A 8 -20.57 -3.46 -12.29
N GLY A 9 -21.14 -2.27 -12.53
CA GLY A 9 -22.27 -1.74 -11.77
C GLY A 9 -21.90 -0.72 -10.70
N GLY A 10 -20.65 -0.29 -10.62
CA GLY A 10 -20.22 0.78 -9.73
C GLY A 10 -20.87 2.12 -10.08
N GLN A 11 -21.25 2.87 -9.06
CA GLN A 11 -21.89 4.18 -9.20
C GLN A 11 -20.83 5.28 -9.15
N VAL A 12 -20.72 6.08 -10.22
CA VAL A 12 -19.83 7.23 -10.25
C VAL A 12 -20.48 8.38 -9.49
N LEU A 13 -19.88 8.79 -8.37
CA LEU A 13 -20.30 9.97 -7.60
C LEU A 13 -19.68 11.25 -8.13
N ILE A 14 -18.43 11.20 -8.59
CA ILE A 14 -17.67 12.35 -9.11
C ILE A 14 -16.80 11.87 -10.25
N GLY A 15 -16.60 12.69 -11.26
CA GLY A 15 -15.69 12.43 -12.38
C GLY A 15 -16.21 11.37 -13.35
N GLY A 16 -15.43 10.37 -13.59
CA GLY A 16 -15.78 9.26 -14.49
C GLY A 16 -15.52 9.53 -15.96
N GLU A 17 -14.73 10.56 -16.29
CA GLU A 17 -14.47 10.98 -17.68
C GLU A 17 -13.08 11.61 -17.84
N ARG A 18 -12.68 11.80 -19.08
CA ARG A 18 -11.50 12.59 -19.43
C ARG A 18 -11.80 14.07 -19.19
N ALA A 19 -10.92 14.73 -18.42
CA ALA A 19 -11.03 16.16 -18.17
C ALA A 19 -10.53 16.97 -19.38
N ARG A 20 -11.21 18.08 -19.68
CA ARG A 20 -10.74 19.08 -20.65
C ARG A 20 -10.22 20.29 -19.90
N VAL A 21 -8.99 20.68 -20.17
CA VAL A 21 -8.36 21.85 -19.54
C VAL A 21 -8.09 22.89 -20.61
N ALA A 22 -8.68 24.08 -20.43
CA ALA A 22 -8.53 25.19 -21.39
C ALA A 22 -7.04 25.57 -21.54
N GLY A 23 -6.58 25.71 -22.79
CA GLY A 23 -5.19 25.97 -23.14
C GLY A 23 -4.29 24.71 -23.16
N PHE A 24 -4.86 23.54 -22.86
CA PHE A 24 -4.16 22.24 -22.89
C PHE A 24 -5.03 21.16 -23.57
N GLU A 25 -5.62 21.49 -24.68
CA GLU A 25 -6.63 20.66 -25.37
C GLU A 25 -6.07 19.30 -25.82
N ASN A 26 -4.76 19.21 -26.05
CA ASN A 26 -4.06 17.97 -26.39
C ASN A 26 -3.53 17.20 -25.16
N GLY A 27 -3.78 17.69 -23.95
CA GLY A 27 -3.32 17.06 -22.71
C GLY A 27 -4.10 15.78 -22.37
N ASN A 28 -3.46 14.89 -21.65
CA ASN A 28 -4.08 13.65 -21.14
C ASN A 28 -4.50 13.84 -19.68
N PHE A 29 -5.61 14.53 -19.46
CA PHE A 29 -6.17 14.75 -18.14
C PHE A 29 -7.32 13.80 -17.88
N VAL A 30 -7.34 13.19 -16.70
CA VAL A 30 -8.44 12.35 -16.20
C VAL A 30 -9.06 13.07 -15.01
N ALA A 31 -10.37 13.22 -15.00
CA ALA A 31 -11.09 13.81 -13.88
C ALA A 31 -10.91 12.91 -12.63
N PRO A 32 -10.61 13.47 -11.45
CA PRO A 32 -10.68 12.71 -10.21
C PRO A 32 -12.02 12.01 -10.10
N THR A 33 -12.00 10.71 -9.90
CA THR A 33 -13.19 9.86 -9.98
C THR A 33 -13.42 9.15 -8.66
N VAL A 34 -14.67 9.15 -8.20
CA VAL A 34 -15.08 8.45 -6.98
C VAL A 34 -16.22 7.50 -7.33
N PHE A 35 -16.05 6.24 -6.99
CA PHE A 35 -17.05 5.19 -7.10
C PHE A 35 -17.64 4.81 -5.75
N ASP A 36 -18.93 4.50 -5.73
CA ASP A 36 -19.69 3.90 -4.63
C ASP A 36 -20.53 2.71 -5.14
N GLY A 37 -21.24 2.04 -4.24
CA GLY A 37 -22.04 0.87 -4.59
C GLY A 37 -21.20 -0.34 -5.01
N LEU A 38 -19.98 -0.42 -4.55
CA LEU A 38 -19.02 -1.45 -4.90
C LEU A 38 -19.11 -2.67 -3.98
N ASN A 39 -18.60 -3.80 -4.47
CA ASN A 39 -18.34 -5.00 -3.67
C ASN A 39 -16.90 -5.49 -3.88
N ASP A 40 -16.46 -6.41 -3.01
CA ASP A 40 -15.07 -6.87 -2.96
C ASP A 40 -14.64 -7.72 -4.18
N GLU A 41 -15.56 -8.15 -5.03
CA GLU A 41 -15.26 -8.94 -6.23
C GLU A 41 -15.03 -8.09 -7.48
N MET A 42 -15.35 -6.82 -7.43
CA MET A 42 -15.18 -5.91 -8.57
C MET A 42 -13.71 -5.66 -8.88
N THR A 43 -13.37 -5.60 -10.15
CA THR A 43 -11.99 -5.39 -10.65
C THR A 43 -11.36 -4.13 -10.07
N ILE A 44 -12.10 -3.02 -10.02
CA ILE A 44 -11.61 -1.74 -9.49
C ILE A 44 -11.41 -1.72 -7.97
N VAL A 45 -11.85 -2.77 -7.25
CA VAL A 45 -11.60 -2.97 -5.82
C VAL A 45 -10.42 -3.90 -5.60
N ARG A 46 -10.22 -4.89 -6.49
CA ARG A 46 -9.20 -5.92 -6.34
C ARG A 46 -7.85 -5.56 -6.96
N GLU A 47 -7.86 -4.71 -7.98
CA GLU A 47 -6.65 -4.35 -8.73
C GLU A 47 -6.19 -2.94 -8.40
N GLU A 48 -4.88 -2.72 -8.54
CA GLU A 48 -4.27 -1.41 -8.36
C GLU A 48 -4.48 -0.56 -9.62
N ILE A 49 -5.33 0.45 -9.55
CA ILE A 49 -5.64 1.34 -10.69
C ILE A 49 -4.45 2.26 -11.01
N PHE A 50 -3.70 2.67 -10.03
CA PHE A 50 -2.57 3.61 -10.13
C PHE A 50 -2.94 4.92 -10.85
N GLY A 51 -4.09 5.49 -10.49
CA GLY A 51 -4.66 6.68 -11.11
C GLY A 51 -5.60 7.44 -10.17
N PRO A 52 -6.20 8.56 -10.62
CA PRO A 52 -7.04 9.42 -9.78
C PRO A 52 -8.45 8.82 -9.59
N VAL A 53 -8.53 7.60 -9.12
CA VAL A 53 -9.78 6.87 -8.90
C VAL A 53 -9.83 6.38 -7.46
N MET A 54 -10.94 6.61 -6.78
CA MET A 54 -11.21 6.16 -5.42
C MET A 54 -12.40 5.22 -5.42
N SER A 55 -12.23 4.04 -4.85
CA SER A 55 -13.29 3.06 -4.57
C SER A 55 -13.74 3.19 -3.12
N LEU A 56 -15.02 3.52 -2.89
CA LEU A 56 -15.62 3.60 -1.57
C LEU A 56 -16.38 2.31 -1.24
N LEU A 57 -16.10 1.76 -0.07
CA LEU A 57 -16.80 0.59 0.47
C LEU A 57 -17.16 0.86 1.92
N SER A 58 -18.39 0.57 2.29
CA SER A 58 -18.85 0.62 3.67
C SER A 58 -18.53 -0.69 4.39
N PHE A 59 -18.42 -0.61 5.70
CA PHE A 59 -18.27 -1.77 6.59
C PHE A 59 -19.12 -1.56 7.86
N ARG A 60 -19.37 -2.64 8.61
CA ARG A 60 -20.21 -2.62 9.81
C ARG A 60 -19.39 -2.51 11.10
N ASP A 61 -18.27 -3.21 11.16
CA ASP A 61 -17.45 -3.33 12.38
C ASP A 61 -15.95 -3.49 12.04
N GLU A 62 -15.12 -3.47 13.09
CA GLU A 62 -13.66 -3.57 12.95
C GLU A 62 -13.21 -4.92 12.39
N ASP A 63 -13.85 -6.02 12.77
CA ASP A 63 -13.47 -7.36 12.32
C ASP A 63 -13.73 -7.53 10.81
N GLU A 64 -14.87 -7.06 10.36
CA GLU A 64 -15.21 -7.06 8.92
C GLU A 64 -14.20 -6.25 8.11
N VAL A 65 -13.93 -5.01 8.49
CA VAL A 65 -13.05 -4.15 7.70
C VAL A 65 -11.61 -4.67 7.70
N LEU A 66 -11.13 -5.23 8.80
CA LEU A 66 -9.79 -5.84 8.87
C LEU A 66 -9.68 -7.07 7.97
N ALA A 67 -10.68 -7.96 8.02
CA ALA A 67 -10.70 -9.14 7.17
C ALA A 67 -10.68 -8.75 5.68
N ARG A 68 -11.49 -7.78 5.28
CA ARG A 68 -11.58 -7.28 3.90
C ARG A 68 -10.32 -6.53 3.48
N ALA A 69 -9.80 -5.63 4.30
CA ALA A 69 -8.59 -4.87 4.01
C ALA A 69 -7.35 -5.77 3.86
N ASN A 70 -7.31 -6.89 4.58
CA ASN A 70 -6.22 -7.86 4.47
C ASN A 70 -6.43 -8.90 3.36
N ASN A 71 -7.64 -9.02 2.80
CA ASN A 71 -7.96 -9.94 1.70
C ASN A 71 -7.51 -9.40 0.33
N THR A 72 -6.22 -9.15 0.19
CA THR A 72 -5.58 -8.65 -1.01
C THR A 72 -4.18 -9.24 -1.15
N PRO A 73 -3.66 -9.43 -2.38
CA PRO A 73 -2.27 -9.80 -2.58
C PRO A 73 -1.28 -8.67 -2.24
N PHE A 74 -1.77 -7.45 -2.06
CA PHE A 74 -0.97 -6.28 -1.77
C PHE A 74 -0.86 -6.02 -0.26
N GLY A 75 0.18 -5.30 0.13
CA GLY A 75 0.43 -4.92 1.51
C GLY A 75 1.48 -3.81 1.61
N LEU A 76 1.41 -2.79 0.75
CA LEU A 76 2.37 -1.68 0.82
C LEU A 76 2.03 -0.75 1.98
N ALA A 77 0.82 -0.22 1.98
CA ALA A 77 0.43 0.84 2.89
C ALA A 77 -1.05 0.77 3.26
N GLY A 78 -1.36 1.25 4.47
CA GLY A 78 -2.72 1.45 4.94
C GLY A 78 -2.81 2.67 5.84
N GLY A 79 -4.03 3.08 6.17
CA GLY A 79 -4.27 4.21 7.07
C GLY A 79 -5.54 4.03 7.88
N VAL A 80 -5.52 4.55 9.11
CA VAL A 80 -6.65 4.53 10.03
C VAL A 80 -6.91 5.93 10.54
N PHE A 81 -8.15 6.40 10.39
CA PHE A 81 -8.58 7.69 10.92
C PHE A 81 -9.55 7.47 12.07
N THR A 82 -9.17 7.79 13.27
CA THR A 82 -9.99 7.63 14.49
C THR A 82 -9.54 8.56 15.59
N ARG A 83 -10.44 8.89 16.52
CA ARG A 83 -10.13 9.60 17.77
C ARG A 83 -9.85 8.64 18.94
N ASP A 84 -10.19 7.37 18.78
CA ASP A 84 -9.93 6.34 19.77
C ASP A 84 -8.52 5.78 19.57
N ILE A 85 -7.63 6.05 20.52
CA ILE A 85 -6.23 5.65 20.45
C ILE A 85 -6.05 4.14 20.53
N ASP A 86 -6.86 3.45 21.31
CA ASP A 86 -6.78 2.00 21.43
C ASP A 86 -7.20 1.32 20.12
N ARG A 87 -8.25 1.83 19.48
CA ARG A 87 -8.65 1.41 18.12
C ARG A 87 -7.53 1.67 17.12
N ALA A 88 -6.94 2.85 17.13
CA ALA A 88 -5.86 3.20 16.22
C ALA A 88 -4.73 2.18 16.26
N HIS A 89 -4.27 1.82 17.45
CA HIS A 89 -3.19 0.86 17.64
C HIS A 89 -3.61 -0.58 17.30
N ARG A 90 -4.81 -1.01 17.68
CA ARG A 90 -5.30 -2.36 17.31
C ARG A 90 -5.38 -2.52 15.79
N MET A 91 -5.98 -1.55 15.11
CA MET A 91 -6.12 -1.57 13.65
C MET A 91 -4.77 -1.52 12.95
N ALA A 92 -3.87 -0.64 13.40
CA ALA A 92 -2.53 -0.54 12.82
C ALA A 92 -1.72 -1.84 13.00
N ALA A 93 -1.86 -2.53 14.13
CA ALA A 93 -1.19 -3.80 14.37
C ALA A 93 -1.77 -4.96 13.56
N ALA A 94 -3.07 -4.92 13.25
CA ALA A 94 -3.78 -5.99 12.54
C ALA A 94 -3.75 -5.85 11.02
N LEU A 95 -3.49 -4.65 10.48
CA LEU A 95 -3.35 -4.44 9.04
C LEU A 95 -2.05 -5.06 8.53
N GLU A 96 -2.15 -5.90 7.51
CA GLU A 96 -1.02 -6.58 6.87
C GLU A 96 -0.37 -5.69 5.81
N ALA A 97 0.10 -4.52 6.24
CA ALA A 97 0.78 -3.55 5.40
C ALA A 97 2.14 -3.17 6.00
N GLY A 98 3.11 -2.90 5.14
CA GLY A 98 4.45 -2.51 5.56
C GLY A 98 4.53 -1.12 6.17
N ILE A 99 3.56 -0.26 5.87
CA ILE A 99 3.39 1.07 6.44
C ILE A 99 1.93 1.26 6.84
N VAL A 100 1.70 1.74 8.07
CA VAL A 100 0.36 2.14 8.50
C VAL A 100 0.43 3.52 9.14
N TRP A 101 -0.39 4.43 8.62
CA TRP A 101 -0.56 5.77 9.20
C TRP A 101 -1.78 5.83 10.11
N ILE A 102 -1.66 6.56 11.19
CA ILE A 102 -2.78 6.90 12.07
C ILE A 102 -3.05 8.38 11.93
N ASN A 103 -4.28 8.74 11.54
CA ASN A 103 -4.75 10.13 11.33
C ASN A 103 -3.86 10.94 10.37
N HIS A 104 -3.19 10.24 9.48
CA HIS A 104 -2.33 10.82 8.45
C HIS A 104 -2.32 9.94 7.20
N TYR A 105 -1.73 10.45 6.12
CA TYR A 105 -1.52 9.72 4.88
C TYR A 105 -0.26 10.20 4.15
N ASN A 106 0.47 9.24 3.58
CA ASN A 106 1.57 9.46 2.63
C ASN A 106 2.75 10.31 3.15
N ILE A 107 3.07 10.24 4.45
CA ILE A 107 4.35 10.73 4.99
C ILE A 107 5.33 9.56 5.12
N THR A 108 6.50 9.70 4.51
CA THR A 108 7.54 8.68 4.48
C THR A 108 8.92 9.30 4.81
N PRO A 109 9.18 9.60 6.10
CA PRO A 109 10.49 10.11 6.51
C PRO A 109 11.61 9.11 6.19
N ILE A 110 12.77 9.61 5.79
CA ILE A 110 13.91 8.77 5.40
C ILE A 110 14.47 7.94 6.57
N GLU A 111 14.15 8.29 7.78
CA GLU A 111 14.55 7.57 8.99
C GLU A 111 13.70 6.32 9.24
N MET A 112 12.52 6.23 8.61
CA MET A 112 11.59 5.14 8.78
C MET A 112 11.70 4.13 7.62
N PRO A 113 11.68 2.81 7.91
CA PRO A 113 11.70 1.80 6.86
C PRO A 113 10.50 1.95 5.92
N PHE A 114 10.75 1.91 4.62
CA PHE A 114 9.72 1.92 3.58
C PHE A 114 9.74 0.62 2.80
N GLY A 115 8.59 -0.03 2.63
CA GLY A 115 8.46 -1.23 1.80
C GLY A 115 7.29 -2.10 2.21
N GLY A 116 6.78 -2.87 1.25
CA GLY A 116 5.57 -3.65 1.37
C GLY A 116 5.73 -4.99 2.07
N PHE A 117 4.57 -5.60 2.33
CA PHE A 117 4.37 -7.01 2.64
C PHE A 117 3.76 -7.71 1.42
N LYS A 118 3.57 -9.01 1.49
CA LYS A 118 2.94 -9.82 0.43
C LYS A 118 3.60 -9.55 -0.94
N GLN A 119 2.82 -9.34 -1.99
CA GLN A 119 3.34 -9.07 -3.34
C GLN A 119 3.77 -7.60 -3.56
N SER A 120 3.55 -6.72 -2.59
CA SER A 120 3.98 -5.30 -2.70
C SER A 120 5.48 -5.10 -2.53
N GLY A 121 6.24 -6.12 -2.20
CA GLY A 121 7.69 -6.05 -2.24
C GLY A 121 8.40 -6.91 -1.22
N VAL A 122 9.72 -7.01 -1.42
CA VAL A 122 10.66 -7.71 -0.53
C VAL A 122 11.67 -6.70 -0.03
N GLY A 123 11.93 -6.73 1.28
CA GLY A 123 12.89 -5.84 1.91
C GLY A 123 12.35 -4.45 2.23
N LYS A 124 13.24 -3.59 2.66
CA LYS A 124 12.91 -2.23 3.10
C LYS A 124 13.93 -1.23 2.59
N GLU A 125 13.45 -0.16 1.99
CA GLU A 125 14.22 1.03 1.71
C GLU A 125 14.17 1.99 2.90
N ASN A 126 14.86 3.08 2.83
CA ASN A 126 15.01 4.06 3.89
C ASN A 126 15.60 3.47 5.19
N SER A 127 15.86 4.31 6.18
CA SER A 127 16.47 3.94 7.45
C SER A 127 17.77 3.13 7.30
N ARG A 128 18.27 2.61 8.40
CA ARG A 128 19.44 1.68 8.39
C ARG A 128 19.13 0.34 7.72
N ARG A 129 17.87 -0.02 7.54
CA ARG A 129 17.46 -1.27 6.90
C ARG A 129 17.84 -1.33 5.42
N ALA A 130 17.94 -0.17 4.75
CA ALA A 130 18.38 -0.10 3.37
C ALA A 130 19.78 -0.73 3.16
N PHE A 131 20.68 -0.64 4.13
CA PHE A 131 22.02 -1.25 4.03
C PHE A 131 21.96 -2.77 3.86
N GLU A 132 20.95 -3.44 4.39
CA GLU A 132 20.80 -4.90 4.26
C GLU A 132 20.59 -5.33 2.79
N HIS A 133 20.08 -4.45 1.94
CA HIS A 133 19.90 -4.70 0.51
C HIS A 133 21.13 -4.40 -0.34
N TYR A 134 21.90 -3.40 0.06
CA TYR A 134 23.03 -2.91 -0.73
C TYR A 134 24.38 -3.46 -0.25
N THR A 135 24.40 -4.27 0.81
CA THR A 135 25.60 -4.86 1.37
C THR A 135 25.45 -6.37 1.58
N ARG A 136 26.58 -7.05 1.69
CA ARG A 136 26.63 -8.46 2.07
C ARG A 136 27.58 -8.63 3.24
N LEU A 137 27.18 -9.39 4.23
CA LEU A 137 28.08 -9.80 5.30
C LEU A 137 29.05 -10.86 4.78
N LYS A 138 30.33 -10.66 5.03
CA LYS A 138 31.39 -11.62 4.74
C LYS A 138 32.22 -11.82 5.98
N THR A 139 32.35 -13.06 6.41
CA THR A 139 33.25 -13.43 7.49
C THR A 139 34.63 -13.78 6.91
N VAL A 140 35.64 -13.16 7.44
CA VAL A 140 37.04 -13.49 7.12
C VAL A 140 37.71 -13.88 8.43
N TYR A 141 38.20 -15.11 8.50
CA TYR A 141 39.00 -15.60 9.62
C TYR A 141 40.45 -15.77 9.16
N VAL A 142 41.36 -15.13 9.86
CA VAL A 142 42.82 -15.23 9.59
C VAL A 142 43.49 -15.87 10.79
N ALA A 143 44.01 -17.09 10.61
CA ALA A 143 44.88 -17.71 11.58
C ALA A 143 46.32 -17.20 11.40
N GLN A 144 46.96 -16.85 12.51
CA GLN A 144 48.43 -16.56 12.54
C GLN A 144 49.12 -17.72 13.24
N GLY A 145 49.92 -18.46 12.47
CA GLY A 145 50.65 -19.65 12.91
C GLY A 145 50.14 -20.94 12.27
N ASP A 146 50.67 -22.08 12.72
CA ASP A 146 50.27 -23.39 12.23
C ASP A 146 48.83 -23.72 12.62
N VAL A 147 48.04 -24.20 11.66
CA VAL A 147 46.67 -24.66 11.89
C VAL A 147 46.70 -26.16 12.13
N GLU A 148 46.37 -26.60 13.33
CA GLU A 148 46.09 -28.00 13.57
C GLU A 148 44.81 -28.41 12.87
N ALA A 149 44.93 -29.25 11.85
CA ALA A 149 43.76 -29.85 11.21
C ALA A 149 43.19 -30.93 12.13
N PRO A 150 41.88 -30.89 12.49
CA PRO A 150 41.31 -31.84 13.41
C PRO A 150 41.04 -33.24 12.80
N TYR A 151 41.47 -33.47 11.53
CA TYR A 151 41.36 -34.77 10.82
C TYR A 151 42.60 -35.06 10.00
#